data_a9b114b7fdd2dd84fc9585dcbe2279d4
#
_entry.id   a9b114b7fdd2dd84fc9585dcbe2279d4
#
_cell.length_a   1.000
_cell.length_b   1.000
_cell.length_c   1.000
_cell.angle_alpha   90.00
_cell.angle_beta   90.00
_cell.angle_gamma   90.00
#
_symmetry.space_group_name_H-M   'P 1'
#
loop_
_entity.id
_entity.type
_entity.pdbx_description
1 polymer ?
#
loop_
_entity_poly.entity_id
_entity_poly.type
_entity_poly.pdbx_seq_one_letter_code
_entity_poly.pdbx_strand_id
1 'polypeptide(L)'
;MTSMDKAGIGISMVVVAIALVFATFSGLNSEITPITEKTSSSIKETSEKIQESSTKAIEKVKEATQEITKETKNLEVKTKELASSKLPARLVSIPSGTSLPGCEEVNLCYDPTSLVIFVGGEIIWKNDDSSAHTVTSGNILEGPNGIFDSGLIKSGETFSFKFEKSGNYPYFCMIHPWATGSITVS
;
A
#
# COMPACT_ATOMS: atom_id res chain seq x y z
N MET A 1 -1.58 -12.68 18.73
CA MET A 1 -1.13 -13.86 17.96
C MET A 1 -0.94 -13.39 16.53
N THR A 2 0.29 -13.16 16.17
CA THR A 2 0.68 -12.45 14.95
C THR A 2 0.83 -13.39 13.76
N SER A 3 0.48 -12.91 12.58
CA SER A 3 0.43 -13.59 11.27
C SER A 3 1.78 -14.13 10.73
N MET A 4 2.82 -14.20 11.53
CA MET A 4 4.16 -14.64 11.10
C MET A 4 4.40 -16.15 11.12
N ASP A 5 3.55 -16.92 11.80
CA ASP A 5 3.81 -18.36 12.00
C ASP A 5 3.46 -19.25 10.80
N LYS A 6 2.69 -18.74 9.83
CA LYS A 6 2.28 -19.54 8.66
C LYS A 6 3.31 -19.60 7.53
N ALA A 7 4.19 -18.62 7.42
CA ALA A 7 5.24 -18.60 6.39
C ALA A 7 6.44 -19.49 6.74
N GLY A 8 6.75 -19.64 8.03
CA GLY A 8 7.89 -20.45 8.51
C GLY A 8 7.71 -21.96 8.34
N ILE A 9 6.45 -22.45 8.42
CA ILE A 9 6.13 -23.89 8.35
C ILE A 9 6.26 -24.41 6.91
N GLY A 10 5.92 -23.57 5.91
CA GLY A 10 6.01 -23.97 4.50
C GLY A 10 7.44 -24.21 4.00
N ILE A 11 8.39 -23.40 4.43
CA ILE A 11 9.80 -23.52 4.02
C ILE A 11 10.45 -24.73 4.70
N SER A 12 10.09 -25.04 5.93
CA SER A 12 10.63 -26.20 6.66
C SER A 12 10.23 -27.53 6.03
N MET A 13 9.00 -27.66 5.53
CA MET A 13 8.52 -28.90 4.87
C MET A 13 9.23 -29.17 3.54
N VAL A 14 9.55 -28.15 2.76
CA VAL A 14 10.26 -28.32 1.47
C VAL A 14 11.71 -28.76 1.70
N VAL A 15 12.37 -28.21 2.70
CA VAL A 15 13.77 -28.60 3.04
C VAL A 15 13.85 -30.04 3.56
N VAL A 16 12.87 -30.48 4.37
CA VAL A 16 12.81 -31.86 4.87
C VAL A 16 12.53 -32.87 3.74
N ALA A 17 11.67 -32.51 2.77
CA ALA A 17 11.39 -33.37 1.62
C ALA A 17 12.61 -33.57 0.72
N ILE A 18 13.46 -32.55 0.53
CA ILE A 18 14.70 -32.65 -0.24
C ILE A 18 15.75 -33.51 0.51
N ALA A 19 15.84 -33.36 1.82
CA ALA A 19 16.78 -34.17 2.63
C ALA A 19 16.43 -35.68 2.64
N LEU A 20 15.13 -36.03 2.63
CA LEU A 20 14.69 -37.42 2.58
C LEU A 20 14.98 -38.13 1.24
N VAL A 21 14.92 -37.38 0.12
CA VAL A 21 15.27 -37.94 -1.21
C VAL A 21 16.79 -38.24 -1.30
N PHE A 22 17.64 -37.43 -0.66
CA PHE A 22 19.10 -37.72 -0.63
C PHE A 22 19.48 -38.87 0.28
N ALA A 23 18.76 -39.12 1.39
CA ALA A 23 19.05 -40.18 2.32
C ALA A 23 18.72 -41.59 1.77
N THR A 24 17.74 -41.71 0.86
CA THR A 24 17.37 -43.01 0.26
C THR A 24 18.31 -43.45 -0.86
N PHE A 25 19.14 -42.54 -1.41
CA PHE A 25 20.09 -42.90 -2.49
C PHE A 25 21.46 -43.36 -2.01
N SER A 26 21.77 -43.23 -0.75
CA SER A 26 23.09 -43.60 -0.18
C SER A 26 23.19 -45.04 0.36
N GLY A 27 22.15 -45.86 0.20
CA GLY A 27 22.00 -47.16 0.84
C GLY A 27 22.21 -48.41 -0.02
N LEU A 28 22.72 -48.28 -1.25
CA LEU A 28 22.90 -49.43 -2.17
C LEU A 28 24.38 -49.61 -2.57
N ASN A 29 25.19 -49.97 -1.61
CA ASN A 29 26.51 -50.52 -1.88
C ASN A 29 26.63 -51.90 -1.18
N SER A 30 26.24 -52.98 -1.85
CA SER A 30 26.82 -54.30 -1.63
C SER A 30 26.42 -55.25 -2.78
N GLU A 31 27.48 -55.91 -3.30
CA GLU A 31 27.53 -57.05 -4.21
C GLU A 31 27.41 -56.75 -5.72
N ILE A 32 28.56 -56.51 -6.34
CA ILE A 32 28.77 -56.56 -7.78
C ILE A 32 29.25 -57.98 -8.14
N THR A 33 28.38 -58.77 -8.74
CA THR A 33 28.80 -59.92 -9.55
C THR A 33 29.08 -59.46 -10.97
N PRO A 34 30.05 -60.05 -11.71
CA PRO A 34 30.45 -59.50 -13.03
C PRO A 34 29.36 -59.69 -14.09
N ILE A 35 28.81 -58.59 -14.54
CA ILE A 35 27.83 -58.54 -15.62
C ILE A 35 28.55 -58.45 -16.95
N THR A 36 28.26 -59.35 -17.84
CA THR A 36 28.80 -59.50 -19.20
C THR A 36 28.57 -58.28 -20.07
N GLU A 37 29.44 -58.02 -21.01
CA GLU A 37 29.57 -56.86 -21.97
C GLU A 37 28.30 -56.39 -22.69
N LYS A 38 27.24 -57.21 -22.71
CA LYS A 38 25.96 -56.87 -23.34
C LYS A 38 25.08 -55.88 -22.59
N THR A 39 25.33 -55.69 -21.29
CA THR A 39 24.52 -54.76 -20.46
C THR A 39 25.12 -53.33 -20.45
N SER A 40 26.38 -53.19 -20.81
CA SER A 40 27.08 -51.90 -20.83
C SER A 40 26.57 -50.92 -21.90
N SER A 41 26.13 -51.41 -23.08
CA SER A 41 25.59 -50.58 -24.12
C SER A 41 24.19 -50.05 -23.82
N SER A 42 23.35 -50.86 -23.16
CA SER A 42 22.00 -50.43 -22.79
C SER A 42 21.97 -49.39 -21.66
N ILE A 43 22.92 -49.42 -20.75
CA ILE A 43 23.07 -48.46 -19.66
C ILE A 43 23.52 -47.08 -20.19
N LYS A 44 24.40 -47.04 -21.21
CA LYS A 44 24.85 -45.82 -21.83
C LYS A 44 23.72 -45.10 -22.53
N GLU A 45 22.90 -45.79 -23.30
CA GLU A 45 21.78 -45.23 -24.05
C GLU A 45 20.69 -44.69 -23.13
N THR A 46 20.43 -45.36 -22.00
CA THR A 46 19.48 -44.90 -20.98
C THR A 46 20.00 -43.66 -20.22
N SER A 47 21.32 -43.62 -19.95
CA SER A 47 21.96 -42.46 -19.28
C SER A 47 21.91 -41.19 -20.14
N GLU A 48 22.15 -41.33 -21.46
CA GLU A 48 22.07 -40.18 -22.41
C GLU A 48 20.64 -39.65 -22.56
N LYS A 49 19.63 -40.54 -22.61
CA LYS A 49 18.20 -40.14 -22.67
C LYS A 49 17.72 -39.44 -21.39
N ILE A 50 18.19 -39.86 -20.24
CA ILE A 50 17.89 -39.24 -18.93
C ILE A 50 18.55 -37.84 -18.85
N GLN A 51 19.78 -37.71 -19.36
CA GLN A 51 20.51 -36.47 -19.34
C GLN A 51 19.87 -35.41 -20.30
N GLU A 52 19.42 -35.82 -21.48
CA GLU A 52 18.72 -34.97 -22.45
C GLU A 52 17.31 -34.55 -21.96
N SER A 53 16.60 -35.44 -21.25
CA SER A 53 15.31 -35.14 -20.64
C SER A 53 15.45 -34.18 -19.46
N SER A 54 16.50 -34.33 -18.65
CA SER A 54 16.80 -33.45 -17.50
C SER A 54 17.18 -32.03 -17.95
N THR A 55 17.98 -31.88 -19.02
CA THR A 55 18.37 -30.57 -19.55
C THR A 55 17.19 -29.81 -20.13
N LYS A 56 16.31 -30.49 -20.88
CA LYS A 56 15.06 -29.89 -21.41
C LYS A 56 14.09 -29.44 -20.30
N ALA A 57 14.02 -30.20 -19.21
CA ALA A 57 13.19 -29.84 -18.04
C ALA A 57 13.77 -28.61 -17.30
N ILE A 58 15.07 -28.51 -17.15
CA ILE A 58 15.73 -27.38 -16.51
C ILE A 58 15.59 -26.10 -17.34
N GLU A 59 15.67 -26.21 -18.68
CA GLU A 59 15.48 -25.08 -19.58
C GLU A 59 14.05 -24.54 -19.53
N LYS A 60 13.02 -25.40 -19.52
CA LYS A 60 11.62 -25.00 -19.35
C LYS A 60 11.35 -24.33 -17.99
N VAL A 61 11.99 -24.80 -16.93
CA VAL A 61 11.88 -24.19 -15.60
C VAL A 61 12.54 -22.80 -15.58
N LYS A 62 13.67 -22.63 -16.28
CA LYS A 62 14.33 -21.32 -16.41
C LYS A 62 13.47 -20.31 -17.18
N GLU A 63 12.85 -20.72 -18.29
CA GLU A 63 11.92 -19.85 -19.03
C GLU A 63 10.71 -19.45 -18.18
N ALA A 64 10.05 -20.41 -17.54
CA ALA A 64 8.92 -20.12 -16.65
C ALA A 64 9.30 -19.18 -15.48
N THR A 65 10.50 -19.33 -14.92
CA THR A 65 10.99 -18.45 -13.85
C THR A 65 11.26 -17.03 -14.36
N GLN A 66 11.73 -16.88 -15.59
CA GLN A 66 11.94 -15.56 -16.20
C GLN A 66 10.63 -14.84 -16.54
N GLU A 67 9.60 -15.59 -16.95
CA GLU A 67 8.25 -15.04 -17.17
C GLU A 67 7.61 -14.56 -15.87
N ILE A 68 7.66 -15.37 -14.82
CA ILE A 68 7.16 -15.01 -13.49
C ILE A 68 7.88 -13.76 -12.95
N THR A 69 9.19 -13.64 -13.19
CA THR A 69 9.96 -12.47 -12.73
C THR A 69 9.60 -11.20 -13.53
N LYS A 70 9.23 -11.32 -14.81
CA LYS A 70 8.72 -10.19 -15.60
C LYS A 70 7.32 -9.77 -15.17
N GLU A 71 6.43 -10.72 -14.88
CA GLU A 71 5.07 -10.41 -14.39
C GLU A 71 5.08 -9.77 -13.02
N THR A 72 5.90 -10.27 -12.09
CA THR A 72 6.03 -9.65 -10.75
C THR A 72 6.57 -8.23 -10.84
N LYS A 73 7.56 -7.97 -11.71
CA LYS A 73 8.08 -6.63 -11.92
C LYS A 73 7.06 -5.68 -12.55
N ASN A 74 6.22 -6.19 -13.43
CA ASN A 74 5.14 -5.43 -14.07
C ASN A 74 3.98 -5.15 -13.09
N LEU A 75 3.68 -6.06 -12.16
CA LEU A 75 2.74 -5.83 -11.07
C LEU A 75 3.25 -4.77 -10.08
N GLU A 76 4.55 -4.79 -9.73
CA GLU A 76 5.13 -3.78 -8.86
C GLU A 76 5.11 -2.37 -9.48
N VAL A 77 5.34 -2.26 -10.78
CA VAL A 77 5.24 -0.99 -11.51
C VAL A 77 3.78 -0.51 -11.54
N LYS A 78 2.83 -1.41 -11.78
CA LYS A 78 1.40 -1.07 -11.86
C LYS A 78 0.81 -0.70 -10.49
N THR A 79 1.26 -1.34 -9.40
CA THR A 79 0.88 -0.96 -8.04
C THR A 79 1.48 0.38 -7.64
N LYS A 80 2.69 0.71 -8.10
CA LYS A 80 3.32 2.01 -7.86
C LYS A 80 2.65 3.14 -8.65
N GLU A 81 2.16 2.86 -9.84
CA GLU A 81 1.39 3.79 -10.68
C GLU A 81 -0.02 4.04 -10.11
N LEU A 82 -0.70 3.00 -9.59
CA LEU A 82 -1.97 3.16 -8.86
C LEU A 82 -1.80 3.93 -7.54
N ALA A 83 -0.71 3.74 -6.82
CA ALA A 83 -0.40 4.49 -5.60
C ALA A 83 -0.01 5.95 -5.89
N SER A 84 0.43 6.26 -7.13
CA SER A 84 0.70 7.61 -7.61
C SER A 84 -0.52 8.29 -8.22
N SER A 85 -1.67 7.61 -8.35
CA SER A 85 -2.91 8.26 -8.74
C SER A 85 -3.29 9.24 -7.64
N LYS A 86 -3.34 10.53 -7.97
CA LYS A 86 -3.75 11.60 -7.06
C LYS A 86 -5.11 11.23 -6.47
N LEU A 87 -5.17 11.02 -5.14
CA LEU A 87 -6.43 10.81 -4.45
C LEU A 87 -7.37 11.98 -4.77
N PRO A 88 -8.66 11.74 -5.02
CA PRO A 88 -9.59 12.80 -5.33
C PRO A 88 -9.62 13.80 -4.17
N ALA A 89 -9.42 15.06 -4.48
CA ALA A 89 -9.57 16.14 -3.51
C ALA A 89 -11.01 16.19 -3.01
N ARG A 90 -11.18 16.42 -1.72
CA ARG A 90 -12.50 16.62 -1.09
C ARG A 90 -12.74 18.11 -0.90
N LEU A 91 -13.95 18.54 -1.20
CA LEU A 91 -14.36 19.93 -1.04
C LEU A 91 -15.05 20.13 0.32
N VAL A 92 -14.69 21.22 1.00
CA VAL A 92 -15.38 21.77 2.17
C VAL A 92 -15.80 23.19 1.81
N SER A 93 -17.07 23.49 1.88
CA SER A 93 -17.58 24.85 1.71
C SER A 93 -17.53 25.61 3.05
N ILE A 94 -17.28 26.91 2.98
CA ILE A 94 -17.58 27.89 4.02
C ILE A 94 -18.89 28.56 3.58
N PRO A 95 -20.05 28.14 4.11
CA PRO A 95 -21.33 28.59 3.58
C PRO A 95 -21.61 30.07 3.80
N SER A 96 -22.51 30.62 2.99
CA SER A 96 -22.98 31.99 3.17
C SER A 96 -23.59 32.18 4.57
N GLY A 97 -23.20 33.25 5.26
CA GLY A 97 -23.66 33.58 6.60
C GLY A 97 -22.75 33.05 7.73
N THR A 98 -21.67 32.32 7.41
CA THR A 98 -20.71 31.84 8.42
C THR A 98 -20.01 32.97 9.18
N SER A 99 -19.96 34.17 8.62
CA SER A 99 -19.45 35.38 9.27
C SER A 99 -20.32 35.89 10.43
N LEU A 100 -21.51 35.33 10.59
CA LEU A 100 -22.41 35.66 11.72
C LEU A 100 -22.48 34.44 12.66
N PRO A 101 -22.56 34.65 14.00
CA PRO A 101 -22.79 33.58 14.96
C PRO A 101 -24.14 32.86 14.68
N GLY A 102 -24.19 31.55 15.00
CA GLY A 102 -25.39 30.70 14.87
C GLY A 102 -25.16 29.48 13.97
N CYS A 103 -24.19 29.49 13.05
CA CYS A 103 -23.87 28.32 12.24
C CYS A 103 -23.30 27.16 13.09
N GLU A 104 -22.69 27.45 14.24
CA GLU A 104 -22.17 26.50 15.21
C GLU A 104 -23.27 25.68 15.87
N GLU A 105 -24.45 26.24 16.07
CA GLU A 105 -25.60 25.56 16.72
C GLU A 105 -26.10 24.38 15.90
N VAL A 106 -25.91 24.43 14.57
CA VAL A 106 -26.34 23.39 13.63
C VAL A 106 -25.15 22.68 12.97
N ASN A 107 -23.92 22.98 13.41
CA ASN A 107 -22.67 22.43 12.87
C ASN A 107 -22.52 22.64 11.36
N LEU A 108 -22.83 23.84 10.85
CA LEU A 108 -22.79 24.20 9.42
C LEU A 108 -21.91 25.41 9.13
N CYS A 109 -20.94 25.73 9.99
CA CYS A 109 -19.97 26.78 9.69
C CYS A 109 -18.97 26.34 8.61
N TYR A 110 -18.72 25.05 8.51
CA TYR A 110 -18.05 24.39 7.39
C TYR A 110 -18.92 23.24 6.92
N ASP A 111 -19.05 23.03 5.65
CA ASP A 111 -19.88 21.96 5.09
C ASP A 111 -19.06 21.07 4.14
N PRO A 112 -18.82 19.80 4.51
CA PRO A 112 -19.15 19.18 5.82
C PRO A 112 -18.23 19.68 6.95
N THR A 113 -18.76 19.75 8.18
CA THR A 113 -18.01 20.17 9.38
C THR A 113 -16.88 19.21 9.72
N SER A 114 -17.06 17.91 9.42
CA SER A 114 -16.04 16.87 9.64
C SER A 114 -15.94 15.94 8.45
N LEU A 115 -14.70 15.55 8.13
CA LEU A 115 -14.40 14.60 7.05
C LEU A 115 -13.39 13.56 7.49
N VAL A 116 -13.53 12.33 6.95
CA VAL A 116 -12.52 11.28 7.05
C VAL A 116 -11.90 11.08 5.68
N ILE A 117 -10.58 11.11 5.62
CA ILE A 117 -9.79 10.89 4.40
C ILE A 117 -8.65 9.92 4.67
N PHE A 118 -8.00 9.42 3.62
CA PHE A 118 -6.78 8.62 3.73
C PHE A 118 -5.53 9.49 3.68
N VAL A 119 -4.42 8.98 4.23
CA VAL A 119 -3.10 9.60 4.09
C VAL A 119 -2.78 9.88 2.62
N GLY A 120 -2.27 11.07 2.33
CA GLY A 120 -2.04 11.58 0.96
C GLY A 120 -3.27 12.26 0.34
N GLY A 121 -4.42 12.26 1.03
CA GLY A 121 -5.62 12.98 0.58
C GLY A 121 -5.45 14.49 0.67
N GLU A 122 -6.16 15.21 -0.20
CA GLU A 122 -6.18 16.68 -0.28
C GLU A 122 -7.58 17.18 0.04
N ILE A 123 -7.67 18.23 0.86
CA ILE A 123 -8.90 18.96 1.11
C ILE A 123 -8.78 20.34 0.43
N ILE A 124 -9.86 20.77 -0.20
CA ILE A 124 -10.03 22.10 -0.77
C ILE A 124 -11.13 22.78 0.03
N TRP A 125 -10.82 23.86 0.71
CA TRP A 125 -11.83 24.74 1.30
C TRP A 125 -12.16 25.85 0.31
N LYS A 126 -13.45 26.09 0.10
CA LYS A 126 -13.97 27.17 -0.75
C LYS A 126 -14.80 28.13 0.08
N ASN A 127 -14.49 29.39 0.00
CA ASN A 127 -15.30 30.41 0.66
C ASN A 127 -16.49 30.81 -0.23
N ASP A 128 -17.67 30.32 0.13
CA ASP A 128 -18.95 30.66 -0.51
C ASP A 128 -19.69 31.78 0.27
N ASP A 129 -19.11 32.29 1.38
CA ASP A 129 -19.62 33.47 2.08
C ASP A 129 -19.17 34.77 1.39
N SER A 130 -19.89 35.86 1.68
CA SER A 130 -19.52 37.19 1.23
C SER A 130 -18.36 37.85 1.98
N SER A 131 -18.10 37.35 3.21
CA SER A 131 -17.02 37.79 4.08
C SER A 131 -15.76 36.96 3.88
N ALA A 132 -14.60 37.50 4.27
CA ALA A 132 -13.37 36.74 4.30
C ALA A 132 -13.34 35.79 5.50
N HIS A 133 -12.67 34.62 5.35
CA HIS A 133 -12.49 33.64 6.39
C HIS A 133 -11.04 33.15 6.45
N THR A 134 -10.68 32.38 7.48
CA THR A 134 -9.44 31.61 7.53
C THR A 134 -9.76 30.14 7.76
N VAL A 135 -8.82 29.26 7.38
CA VAL A 135 -8.81 27.85 7.74
C VAL A 135 -7.46 27.59 8.42
N THR A 136 -7.47 27.61 9.73
CA THR A 136 -6.24 27.55 10.55
C THR A 136 -6.28 26.33 11.44
N SER A 137 -5.26 25.47 11.36
CA SER A 137 -5.14 24.26 12.17
C SER A 137 -4.94 24.59 13.65
N GLY A 138 -5.58 23.82 14.53
CA GLY A 138 -5.61 24.03 15.96
C GLY A 138 -7.03 24.13 16.52
N ASN A 139 -7.18 24.69 17.68
CA ASN A 139 -8.48 24.93 18.31
C ASN A 139 -8.51 26.30 19.00
N ILE A 140 -9.71 26.78 19.35
CA ILE A 140 -9.90 28.12 19.89
C ILE A 140 -9.24 28.31 21.25
N LEU A 141 -9.16 27.26 22.06
CA LEU A 141 -8.64 27.34 23.44
C LEU A 141 -7.10 27.41 23.47
N GLU A 142 -6.47 26.64 22.60
CA GLU A 142 -5.00 26.50 22.53
C GLU A 142 -4.39 27.38 21.43
N GLY A 143 -5.21 27.83 20.49
CA GLY A 143 -4.80 28.59 19.32
C GLY A 143 -4.29 27.75 18.16
N PRO A 144 -3.66 28.39 17.15
CA PRO A 144 -3.05 27.71 16.01
C PRO A 144 -1.93 26.77 16.42
N ASN A 145 -1.88 25.56 15.81
CA ASN A 145 -0.82 24.57 16.07
C ASN A 145 0.27 24.53 14.99
N GLY A 146 0.16 25.38 13.96
CA GLY A 146 1.19 25.55 12.92
C GLY A 146 1.24 24.47 11.84
N ILE A 147 0.26 23.55 11.79
CA ILE A 147 0.26 22.50 10.75
C ILE A 147 -0.15 23.08 9.40
N PHE A 148 -1.21 23.89 9.37
CA PHE A 148 -1.61 24.68 8.20
C PHE A 148 -2.33 25.97 8.60
N ASP A 149 -2.23 26.97 7.74
CA ASP A 149 -2.95 28.23 7.83
C ASP A 149 -3.16 28.76 6.42
N SER A 150 -4.41 29.10 6.08
CA SER A 150 -4.78 29.63 4.76
C SER A 150 -4.45 31.12 4.61
N GLY A 151 -4.24 31.86 5.70
CA GLY A 151 -4.43 33.29 5.69
C GLY A 151 -5.90 33.64 5.36
N LEU A 152 -6.15 34.84 4.86
CA LEU A 152 -7.48 35.30 4.49
C LEU A 152 -7.90 34.69 3.13
N ILE A 153 -9.00 33.98 3.12
CA ILE A 153 -9.70 33.46 1.93
C ILE A 153 -10.87 34.42 1.65
N LYS A 154 -10.81 35.19 0.58
CA LYS A 154 -11.92 36.07 0.18
C LYS A 154 -13.08 35.30 -0.41
N SER A 155 -14.23 35.93 -0.55
CA SER A 155 -15.41 35.36 -1.23
C SER A 155 -15.03 34.77 -2.59
N GLY A 156 -15.41 33.51 -2.84
CA GLY A 156 -15.13 32.75 -4.04
C GLY A 156 -13.73 32.13 -4.13
N GLU A 157 -12.79 32.54 -3.27
CA GLU A 157 -11.43 31.98 -3.24
C GLU A 157 -11.39 30.60 -2.57
N THR A 158 -10.30 29.88 -2.79
CA THR A 158 -10.05 28.54 -2.25
C THR A 158 -8.70 28.45 -1.59
N PHE A 159 -8.59 27.55 -0.61
CA PHE A 159 -7.35 27.08 -0.02
C PHE A 159 -7.29 25.56 -0.10
N SER A 160 -6.12 24.97 -0.32
CA SER A 160 -5.98 23.51 -0.28
C SER A 160 -4.82 23.08 0.59
N PHE A 161 -4.97 21.92 1.23
CA PHE A 161 -3.93 21.29 2.01
C PHE A 161 -3.93 19.78 1.82
N LYS A 162 -2.75 19.18 1.65
CA LYS A 162 -2.54 17.75 1.51
C LYS A 162 -2.06 17.15 2.83
N PHE A 163 -2.73 16.10 3.30
CA PHE A 163 -2.46 15.46 4.58
C PHE A 163 -1.54 14.25 4.42
N GLU A 164 -0.27 14.39 4.78
CA GLU A 164 0.76 13.36 4.61
C GLU A 164 0.86 12.38 5.80
N LYS A 165 0.18 12.65 6.91
CA LYS A 165 0.25 11.84 8.14
C LYS A 165 -1.15 11.55 8.66
N SER A 166 -1.34 10.34 9.22
CA SER A 166 -2.56 10.01 9.95
C SER A 166 -2.69 10.84 11.23
N GLY A 167 -3.91 11.13 11.63
CA GLY A 167 -4.20 11.93 12.80
C GLY A 167 -5.55 12.63 12.74
N ASN A 168 -5.87 13.36 13.81
CA ASN A 168 -7.02 14.24 13.87
C ASN A 168 -6.54 15.69 13.79
N TYR A 169 -7.10 16.45 12.87
CA TYR A 169 -6.72 17.83 12.54
C TYR A 169 -7.93 18.75 12.74
N PRO A 170 -8.16 19.22 13.98
CA PRO A 170 -9.12 20.27 14.21
C PRO A 170 -8.64 21.57 13.56
N TYR A 171 -9.58 22.38 13.10
CA TYR A 171 -9.30 23.69 12.54
C TYR A 171 -10.43 24.66 12.85
N PHE A 172 -10.15 25.96 12.73
CA PHE A 172 -11.09 27.04 13.03
C PHE A 172 -10.80 28.27 12.19
N CYS A 173 -11.75 29.22 12.18
CA CYS A 173 -11.54 30.52 11.59
C CYS A 173 -11.04 31.53 12.63
N MET A 174 -9.87 32.12 12.43
CA MET A 174 -9.28 33.07 13.38
C MET A 174 -10.09 34.35 13.58
N ILE A 175 -10.86 34.76 12.57
CA ILE A 175 -11.67 35.98 12.61
C ILE A 175 -13.13 35.73 12.95
N HIS A 176 -13.59 34.47 12.89
CA HIS A 176 -14.93 34.02 13.29
C HIS A 176 -14.79 32.77 14.19
N PRO A 177 -14.45 32.94 15.48
CA PRO A 177 -14.00 31.82 16.34
C PRO A 177 -15.07 30.77 16.62
N TRP A 178 -16.33 31.03 16.34
CA TRP A 178 -17.41 30.04 16.39
C TRP A 178 -17.32 29.02 15.24
N ALA A 179 -16.69 29.40 14.11
CA ALA A 179 -16.56 28.53 12.96
C ALA A 179 -15.41 27.53 13.18
N THR A 180 -15.77 26.27 13.43
CA THR A 180 -14.85 25.15 13.70
C THR A 180 -15.15 23.97 12.81
N GLY A 181 -14.13 23.15 12.52
CA GLY A 181 -14.26 21.91 11.78
C GLY A 181 -13.12 20.92 12.12
N SER A 182 -13.17 19.73 11.54
CA SER A 182 -12.14 18.72 11.73
C SER A 182 -11.93 17.79 10.53
N ILE A 183 -10.68 17.38 10.30
CA ILE A 183 -10.33 16.34 9.34
C ILE A 183 -9.69 15.19 10.09
N THR A 184 -10.21 13.98 9.91
CA THR A 184 -9.58 12.73 10.39
C THR A 184 -8.89 12.04 9.23
N VAL A 185 -7.62 11.75 9.39
CA VAL A 185 -6.77 11.09 8.38
C VAL A 185 -6.40 9.69 8.88
N SER A 186 -6.76 8.65 8.14
CA SER A 186 -6.57 7.24 8.51
C SER A 186 -5.65 6.50 7.53
#